data_20f1b3b16f183364d89403951f59f604
#
_entry.id   20f1b3b16f183364d89403951f59f604
#
_cell.length_a   1.000
_cell.length_b   1.000
_cell.length_c   1.000
_cell.angle_alpha   90.00
_cell.angle_beta   90.00
_cell.angle_gamma   90.00
#
_symmetry.space_group_name_H-M   'P 1'
#
loop_
_entity.id
_entity.type
_entity.pdbx_description
1 polymer ?
#
loop_
_entity_poly.entity_id
_entity_poly.type
_entity_poly.pdbx_seq_one_letter_code
_entity_poly.pdbx_strand_id
1 'polypeptide(L)'
;NQLRRACVSIPSNIAEGSSRSSNKDFLRFLEIAIGSAYEIETQLLIAFDLNFINTDEIEKVAKELNEIIKMISRFRTTLII
;
A
#
# COMPACT_ATOMS: atom_id res chain seq x y z
N ASN A 1 -3.10 8.66 13.58
CA ASN A 1 -2.54 7.40 14.05
C ASN A 1 -1.75 6.71 12.94
N GLN A 2 -1.10 5.60 13.26
CA GLN A 2 -0.25 4.89 12.30
C GLN A 2 -1.02 4.32 11.12
N LEU A 3 -2.21 3.80 11.33
CA LEU A 3 -3.03 3.24 10.25
C LEU A 3 -3.43 4.33 9.25
N ARG A 4 -3.86 5.47 9.74
CA ARG A 4 -4.22 6.60 8.88
C ARG A 4 -3.02 7.10 8.09
N ARG A 5 -1.85 7.20 8.74
CA ARG A 5 -0.61 7.62 8.07
C ARG A 5 -0.23 6.65 6.96
N ALA A 6 -0.35 5.34 7.21
CA ALA A 6 -0.05 4.34 6.20
C ALA A 6 -1.02 4.43 5.02
N CYS A 7 -2.32 4.64 5.28
CA CYS A 7 -3.31 4.78 4.21
C CYS A 7 -3.06 6.01 3.36
N VAL A 8 -2.67 7.14 3.96
CA VAL A 8 -2.35 8.37 3.23
C VAL A 8 -1.04 8.24 2.47
N SER A 9 -0.09 7.47 3.00
CA SER A 9 1.22 7.27 2.40
C SER A 9 1.13 6.65 1.00
N ILE A 10 0.17 5.75 0.75
CA ILE A 10 0.05 5.09 -0.55
C ILE A 10 -0.20 6.11 -1.67
N PRO A 11 -1.30 6.87 -1.66
CA PRO A 11 -1.54 7.83 -2.74
C PRO A 11 -0.53 8.97 -2.76
N SER A 12 -0.03 9.39 -1.60
CA SER A 12 0.95 10.47 -1.51
C SER A 12 2.26 10.09 -2.19
N ASN A 13 2.73 8.86 -1.99
CA ASN A 13 3.97 8.40 -2.63
C ASN A 13 3.81 8.16 -4.12
N ILE A 14 2.64 7.70 -4.55
CA ILE A 14 2.37 7.55 -5.99
C ILE A 14 2.37 8.93 -6.65
N ALA A 15 1.70 9.91 -6.06
CA ALA A 15 1.65 11.28 -6.59
C ALA A 15 3.04 11.91 -6.60
N GLU A 16 3.79 11.79 -5.51
CA GLU A 16 5.14 12.32 -5.42
C GLU A 16 6.06 11.67 -6.46
N GLY A 17 5.99 10.36 -6.60
CA GLY A 17 6.78 9.63 -7.59
C GLY A 17 6.45 10.02 -9.01
N SER A 18 5.18 10.26 -9.32
CA SER A 18 4.75 10.63 -10.67
C SER A 18 5.24 12.01 -11.07
N SER A 19 5.60 12.87 -10.11
CA SER A 19 6.14 14.19 -10.37
C SER A 19 7.65 14.18 -10.66
N ARG A 20 8.32 13.05 -10.46
CA ARG A 20 9.77 12.93 -10.66
C ARG A 20 10.10 12.79 -12.14
N SER A 21 11.32 13.24 -12.49
CA SER A 21 11.77 13.24 -13.88
C SER A 21 12.35 11.89 -14.33
N SER A 22 12.63 10.98 -13.39
CA SER A 22 13.23 9.68 -13.73
C SER A 22 12.38 8.52 -13.25
N ASN A 23 12.39 7.43 -14.02
CA ASN A 23 11.73 6.19 -13.63
C ASN A 23 12.36 5.58 -12.37
N LYS A 24 13.66 5.77 -12.18
CA LYS A 24 14.36 5.28 -11.00
C LYS A 24 13.78 5.89 -9.73
N ASP A 25 13.54 7.20 -9.71
CA ASP A 25 12.94 7.86 -8.57
C ASP A 25 11.48 7.45 -8.38
N PHE A 26 10.73 7.32 -9.47
CA PHE A 26 9.34 6.87 -9.41
C PHE A 26 9.25 5.46 -8.80
N LEU A 27 10.14 4.56 -9.21
CA LEU A 27 10.21 3.20 -8.64
C LEU A 27 10.41 3.24 -7.13
N ARG A 28 11.28 4.12 -6.64
CA ARG A 28 11.52 4.25 -5.21
C ARG A 28 10.25 4.63 -4.45
N PHE A 29 9.48 5.59 -4.97
CA PHE A 29 8.23 6.00 -4.34
C PHE A 29 7.16 4.91 -4.42
N LEU A 30 7.12 4.13 -5.49
CA LEU A 30 6.21 2.99 -5.59
C LEU A 30 6.57 1.90 -4.58
N GLU A 31 7.84 1.66 -4.33
CA GLU A 31 8.28 0.70 -3.31
C GLU A 31 7.89 1.15 -1.91
N ILE A 32 7.97 2.47 -1.62
CA ILE A 32 7.48 3.01 -0.35
C ILE A 32 5.96 2.79 -0.22
N ALA A 33 5.21 3.01 -1.31
CA ALA A 33 3.77 2.79 -1.31
C ALA A 33 3.42 1.32 -1.03
N ILE A 34 4.14 0.38 -1.64
CA ILE A 34 3.94 -1.05 -1.40
C ILE A 34 4.25 -1.38 0.07
N GLY A 35 5.34 -0.84 0.61
CA GLY A 35 5.68 -1.02 2.03
C GLY A 35 4.58 -0.52 2.95
N SER A 36 3.97 0.62 2.62
CA SER A 36 2.85 1.17 3.38
C SER A 36 1.63 0.23 3.34
N ALA A 37 1.39 -0.40 2.18
CA ALA A 37 0.29 -1.37 2.05
C ALA A 37 0.51 -2.58 2.96
N TYR A 38 1.72 -3.11 3.04
CA TYR A 38 2.04 -4.21 3.94
C TYR A 38 1.94 -3.79 5.41
N GLU A 39 2.29 -2.55 5.74
CA GLU A 39 2.10 -2.02 7.09
C GLU A 39 0.62 -1.99 7.47
N ILE A 40 -0.25 -1.58 6.54
CA ILE A 40 -1.70 -1.61 6.75
C ILE A 40 -2.16 -3.05 7.03
N GLU A 41 -1.70 -4.02 6.25
CA GLU A 41 -2.04 -5.43 6.43
C GLU A 41 -1.68 -5.91 7.83
N THR A 42 -0.47 -5.57 8.29
CA THR A 42 -0.01 -5.93 9.63
C THR A 42 -0.90 -5.33 10.71
N GLN A 43 -1.25 -4.06 10.59
CA GLN A 43 -2.10 -3.40 11.58
C GLN A 43 -3.51 -3.95 11.60
N LEU A 44 -4.03 -4.36 10.44
CA LEU A 44 -5.35 -5.01 10.36
C LEU A 44 -5.34 -6.37 11.04
N LEU A 45 -4.28 -7.15 10.88
CA LEU A 45 -4.14 -8.43 11.56
C LEU A 45 -4.08 -8.25 13.06
N ILE A 46 -3.38 -7.24 13.55
CA ILE A 46 -3.34 -6.93 14.98
C ILE A 46 -4.72 -6.53 15.49
N ALA A 47 -5.44 -5.70 14.74
CA ALA A 47 -6.79 -5.28 15.12
C ALA A 47 -7.75 -6.47 15.15
N PHE A 48 -7.61 -7.42 14.24
CA PHE A 48 -8.40 -8.63 14.21
C PHE A 48 -8.09 -9.51 15.44
N ASP A 49 -6.81 -9.70 15.75
CA ASP A 49 -6.39 -10.48 16.92
C ASP A 49 -6.90 -9.87 18.24
N LEU A 50 -7.03 -8.55 18.28
CA LEU A 50 -7.55 -7.83 19.44
C LEU A 50 -9.07 -7.71 19.44
N ASN A 51 -9.75 -8.33 18.48
CA ASN A 51 -11.19 -8.32 18.31
C ASN A 51 -11.81 -6.94 18.03
N PHE A 52 -11.03 -6.01 17.46
CA PHE A 52 -11.56 -4.71 17.05
C PHE A 52 -12.29 -4.77 15.71
N ILE A 53 -12.00 -5.78 14.89
CA ILE A 53 -12.68 -6.00 13.61
C ILE A 53 -13.04 -7.49 13.50
N ASN A 54 -14.09 -7.79 12.75
CA ASN A 54 -14.55 -9.17 12.58
C ASN A 54 -13.95 -9.81 11.32
N THR A 55 -14.23 -11.12 11.14
CA THR A 55 -13.72 -11.91 10.02
C THR A 55 -14.14 -11.33 8.68
N ASP A 56 -15.40 -10.94 8.52
CA ASP A 56 -15.90 -10.39 7.26
C ASP A 56 -15.22 -9.08 6.91
N GLU A 57 -15.01 -8.22 7.90
CA GLU A 57 -14.34 -6.94 7.71
C GLU A 57 -12.89 -7.11 7.27
N ILE A 58 -12.14 -7.99 7.95
CA ILE A 58 -10.72 -8.19 7.61
C ILE A 58 -10.57 -8.86 6.24
N GLU A 59 -11.43 -9.82 5.90
CA GLU A 59 -11.36 -10.48 4.60
C GLU A 59 -11.61 -9.49 3.46
N LYS A 60 -12.60 -8.62 3.61
CA LYS A 60 -12.94 -7.61 2.61
C LYS A 60 -11.79 -6.65 2.40
N VAL A 61 -11.25 -6.08 3.47
CA VAL A 61 -10.18 -5.10 3.38
C VAL A 61 -8.88 -5.74 2.88
N ALA A 62 -8.57 -6.95 3.34
CA ALA A 62 -7.39 -7.67 2.88
C ALA A 62 -7.44 -7.95 1.38
N LYS A 63 -8.62 -8.29 0.86
CA LYS A 63 -8.80 -8.50 -0.58
C LYS A 63 -8.56 -7.22 -1.38
N GLU A 64 -9.16 -6.10 -0.94
CA GLU A 64 -8.98 -4.81 -1.59
C GLU A 64 -7.52 -4.36 -1.56
N LEU A 65 -6.85 -4.55 -0.43
CA LEU A 65 -5.45 -4.19 -0.26
C LEU A 65 -4.55 -5.02 -1.16
N ASN A 66 -4.83 -6.30 -1.29
CA ASN A 66 -4.09 -7.21 -2.18
C ASN A 66 -4.21 -6.77 -3.64
N GLU A 67 -5.39 -6.34 -4.05
CA GLU A 67 -5.62 -5.81 -5.41
C GLU A 67 -4.80 -4.54 -5.64
N ILE A 68 -4.73 -3.65 -4.66
CA ILE A 68 -3.92 -2.43 -4.74
C ILE A 68 -2.44 -2.78 -4.87
N ILE A 69 -1.94 -3.70 -4.06
CA ILE A 69 -0.54 -4.15 -4.12
C ILE A 69 -0.22 -4.72 -5.51
N LYS A 70 -1.10 -5.53 -6.07
CA LYS A 70 -0.92 -6.10 -7.40
C LYS A 70 -0.88 -5.02 -8.48
N MET A 71 -1.76 -4.04 -8.40
CA MET A 71 -1.79 -2.93 -9.36
C MET A 71 -0.50 -2.12 -9.32
N ILE A 72 -0.02 -1.77 -8.14
CA ILE A 72 1.22 -1.02 -7.96
C ILE A 72 2.41 -1.85 -8.46
N SER A 73 2.44 -3.13 -8.13
CA SER A 73 3.52 -4.03 -8.56
C SER A 73 3.59 -4.18 -10.07
N ARG A 74 2.44 -4.29 -10.75
CA ARG A 74 2.38 -4.34 -12.20
C ARG A 74 2.86 -3.04 -12.83
N PHE A 75 2.44 -1.91 -12.27
CA PHE A 75 2.89 -0.61 -12.76
C PHE A 75 4.39 -0.45 -12.57
N ARG A 76 4.91 -0.85 -11.41
CA ARG A 76 6.34 -0.83 -11.14
C ARG A 76 7.12 -1.58 -12.23
N THR A 77 6.62 -2.73 -12.65
CA THR A 77 7.27 -3.53 -13.69
C THR A 77 7.40 -2.77 -15.00
N THR A 78 6.44 -1.93 -15.35
CA THR A 78 6.52 -1.13 -16.59
C THR A 78 7.61 -0.08 -16.56
N LEU A 79 8.07 0.32 -15.38
CA LEU A 79 9.09 1.35 -15.22
C LEU A 79 10.52 0.80 -15.23
N ILE A 80 10.67 -0.51 -15.08
CA ILE A 80 12.00 -1.16 -15.01
C ILE A 80 12.64 -1.28 -16.38
N ILE A 81 11.88 -1.29 -17.45
CA ILE A 81 12.36 -1.50 -18.82
C ILE A 81 13.01 -0.25 -19.41
#